data_10c75e09f44c415857e12f199784f34e
#
_entry.id   10c75e09f44c415857e12f199784f34e
#
_cell.length_a   1.000
_cell.length_b   1.000
_cell.length_c   1.000
_cell.angle_alpha   90.00
_cell.angle_beta   90.00
_cell.angle_gamma   90.00
#
_symmetry.space_group_name_H-M   'P 1'
#
loop_
_entity.id
_entity.type
_entity.pdbx_description
1 polymer ?
#
loop_
_entity_poly.entity_id
_entity_poly.type
_entity_poly.pdbx_seq_one_letter_code
_entity_poly.pdbx_strand_id
1 'polypeptide(L)'
;ACVRPVKAYKNTPQRLSDKNAEKIDIVVLRECTEGLFYTAAVHNRNKIANNDEVEDIMRITRNTTMRLHNFAFKLAEKRKQKGKLGKVTCVDKANVFKSQALFRKIFNEIKDDFPNIEADTCYVDAMALNLIRQPWEYDVMVMENIFGDILSDLGGGLVGGMGMASCGEIGDNHGLFQPAHGSAPDIMGKNKANPLATILSGS
;
A
#
# COMPACT_ATOMS: atom_id res chain seq x y z
N ALA A 1 -3.21 -0.90 -10.14
CA ALA A 1 -3.03 -1.01 -8.70
C ALA A 1 -1.65 -1.58 -8.39
N CYS A 2 -0.92 -0.98 -7.47
CA CYS A 2 0.29 -1.56 -6.92
C CYS A 2 -0.09 -2.37 -5.67
N VAL A 3 0.13 -3.67 -5.74
CA VAL A 3 -0.23 -4.67 -4.73
C VAL A 3 1.03 -5.04 -3.95
N ARG A 4 1.08 -4.72 -2.66
CA ARG A 4 2.23 -5.00 -1.79
C ARG A 4 1.79 -5.85 -0.59
N PRO A 5 1.99 -7.18 -0.65
CA PRO A 5 1.69 -8.06 0.48
C PRO A 5 2.64 -7.81 1.65
N VAL A 6 2.09 -7.76 2.84
CA VAL A 6 2.80 -7.70 4.12
C VAL A 6 2.37 -8.91 4.93
N LYS A 7 3.17 -9.95 4.88
CA LYS A 7 2.84 -11.24 5.48
C LYS A 7 3.97 -11.76 6.36
N ALA A 8 3.63 -12.12 7.58
CA ALA A 8 4.54 -12.85 8.44
C ALA A 8 4.64 -14.32 7.99
N TYR A 9 5.85 -14.81 7.83
CA TYR A 9 6.12 -16.21 7.51
C TYR A 9 6.71 -16.92 8.73
N LYS A 10 6.39 -18.18 8.87
CA LYS A 10 6.96 -19.02 9.94
C LYS A 10 8.49 -19.04 9.84
N ASN A 11 9.16 -18.90 10.98
CA ASN A 11 10.61 -18.90 11.08
C ASN A 11 11.31 -17.69 10.43
N THR A 12 10.59 -16.61 10.11
CA THR A 12 11.21 -15.33 9.74
C THR A 12 11.38 -14.43 10.97
N PRO A 13 12.37 -13.52 10.97
CA PRO A 13 12.55 -12.58 12.06
C PRO A 13 11.31 -11.70 12.25
N GLN A 14 10.70 -11.76 13.42
CA GLN A 14 9.61 -10.87 13.81
C GLN A 14 10.18 -9.64 14.50
N ARG A 15 9.63 -8.48 14.22
CA ARG A 15 10.04 -7.20 14.82
C ARG A 15 9.18 -6.81 16.01
N LEU A 16 7.95 -7.31 16.04
CA LEU A 16 7.03 -7.09 17.15
C LEU A 16 7.16 -8.25 18.14
N SER A 17 7.16 -7.92 19.42
CA SER A 17 7.23 -8.91 20.51
C SER A 17 5.88 -9.61 20.79
N ASP A 18 4.79 -9.08 20.28
CA ASP A 18 3.45 -9.65 20.45
C ASP A 18 3.31 -10.95 19.65
N LYS A 19 2.75 -11.99 20.27
CA LYS A 19 2.50 -13.30 19.63
C LYS A 19 1.56 -13.20 18.41
N ASN A 20 0.68 -12.21 18.38
CA ASN A 20 -0.19 -11.97 17.23
C ASN A 20 0.57 -11.48 15.99
N ALA A 21 1.83 -11.08 16.10
CA ALA A 21 2.66 -10.70 14.96
C ALA A 21 2.77 -11.82 13.91
N GLU A 22 2.69 -13.08 14.31
CA GLU A 22 2.66 -14.24 13.39
C GLU A 22 1.40 -14.27 12.51
N LYS A 23 0.33 -13.55 12.90
CA LYS A 23 -0.94 -13.46 12.16
C LYS A 23 -0.96 -12.34 11.13
N ILE A 24 0.08 -11.52 11.03
CA ILE A 24 0.13 -10.43 10.05
C ILE A 24 -0.01 -11.00 8.64
N ASP A 25 -1.06 -10.60 7.96
CA ASP A 25 -1.34 -10.97 6.56
C ASP A 25 -2.18 -9.86 5.92
N ILE A 26 -1.53 -8.77 5.58
CA ILE A 26 -2.12 -7.54 5.04
C ILE A 26 -1.75 -7.42 3.57
N VAL A 27 -2.62 -6.80 2.78
CA VAL A 27 -2.27 -6.32 1.44
C VAL A 27 -2.42 -4.81 1.40
N VAL A 28 -1.32 -4.12 1.16
CA VAL A 28 -1.32 -2.68 0.87
C VAL A 28 -1.58 -2.48 -0.62
N LEU A 29 -2.64 -1.76 -0.94
CA LEU A 29 -2.97 -1.32 -2.28
C LEU A 29 -2.62 0.15 -2.43
N ARG A 30 -1.53 0.42 -3.13
CA ARG A 30 -1.03 1.74 -3.44
C ARG A 30 -1.54 2.19 -4.81
N GLU A 31 -2.07 3.39 -4.91
CA GLU A 31 -2.16 4.10 -6.18
C GLU A 31 -0.74 4.42 -6.65
N CYS A 32 -0.42 4.32 -7.94
CA CYS A 32 0.96 4.50 -8.43
C CYS A 32 1.09 5.41 -9.66
N THR A 33 0.03 6.10 -10.05
CA THR A 33 0.03 7.00 -11.22
C THR A 33 -0.29 8.46 -10.89
N GLU A 34 -0.92 8.70 -9.75
CA GLU A 34 -1.35 10.02 -9.27
C GLU A 34 -0.77 10.31 -7.86
N GLY A 35 -1.50 11.02 -7.04
CA GLY A 35 -1.08 11.43 -5.69
C GLY A 35 -0.05 12.54 -5.75
N LEU A 36 0.84 12.56 -4.77
CA LEU A 36 1.91 13.56 -4.70
C LEU A 36 3.01 13.33 -5.75
N PHE A 37 3.13 12.12 -6.29
CA PHE A 37 4.05 11.81 -7.39
C PHE A 37 3.60 12.32 -8.76
N TYR A 38 2.38 12.86 -8.87
CA TYR A 38 1.81 13.29 -10.14
C TYR A 38 2.71 14.26 -10.91
N THR A 39 3.25 15.27 -10.24
CA THR A 39 4.09 16.28 -10.88
C THR A 39 5.37 15.67 -11.45
N ALA A 40 6.05 14.86 -10.69
CA ALA A 40 7.30 14.24 -11.11
C ALA A 40 7.09 13.11 -12.16
N ALA A 41 6.09 12.25 -11.96
CA ALA A 41 5.91 11.06 -12.77
C ALA A 41 5.23 11.33 -14.13
N VAL A 42 4.33 12.32 -14.20
CA VAL A 42 3.49 12.53 -15.39
C VAL A 42 3.86 13.80 -16.16
N HIS A 43 4.23 14.86 -15.48
CA HIS A 43 4.42 16.16 -16.10
C HIS A 43 5.84 16.72 -15.99
N ASN A 44 6.66 16.19 -15.10
CA ASN A 44 7.99 16.74 -14.78
C ASN A 44 7.96 18.28 -14.63
N ARG A 45 6.90 18.81 -14.03
CA ARG A 45 6.61 20.23 -13.88
C ARG A 45 6.17 20.52 -12.46
N ASN A 46 7.04 21.11 -11.69
CA ASN A 46 6.63 21.73 -10.44
C ASN A 46 5.84 22.99 -10.77
N LYS A 47 4.87 23.34 -9.95
CA LYS A 47 4.07 24.54 -10.13
C LYS A 47 4.93 25.79 -9.93
N ILE A 48 5.77 25.76 -8.92
CA ILE A 48 6.83 26.74 -8.66
C ILE A 48 8.10 25.95 -8.35
N ALA A 49 9.22 26.32 -8.96
CA ALA A 49 10.53 25.76 -8.64
C ALA A 49 11.60 26.82 -8.86
N ASN A 50 12.13 27.38 -7.80
CA ASN A 50 13.26 28.30 -7.79
C ASN A 50 14.12 28.00 -6.56
N ASN A 51 15.13 28.87 -6.25
CA ASN A 51 16.02 28.63 -5.12
C ASN A 51 15.35 28.77 -3.73
N ASP A 52 14.23 29.50 -3.67
CA ASP A 52 13.57 29.87 -2.41
C ASP A 52 12.26 29.13 -2.17
N GLU A 53 11.61 28.62 -3.25
CA GLU A 53 10.27 28.01 -3.15
C GLU A 53 10.07 26.91 -4.19
N VAL A 54 9.51 25.79 -3.75
CA VAL A 54 9.09 24.67 -4.63
C VAL A 54 7.69 24.21 -4.22
N GLU A 55 6.81 24.04 -5.19
CA GLU A 55 5.47 23.48 -4.99
C GLU A 55 5.30 22.18 -5.77
N ASP A 56 4.83 21.13 -5.10
CA ASP A 56 4.37 19.89 -5.72
C ASP A 56 2.85 19.76 -5.65
N ILE A 57 2.25 19.15 -6.67
CA ILE A 57 0.80 18.99 -6.79
C ILE A 57 0.39 17.58 -6.42
N MET A 58 -0.43 17.45 -5.39
CA MET A 58 -1.15 16.19 -5.11
C MET A 58 -2.43 16.15 -5.96
N ARG A 59 -2.47 15.24 -6.93
CA ARG A 59 -3.64 15.03 -7.79
C ARG A 59 -4.34 13.72 -7.46
N ILE A 60 -5.66 13.76 -7.31
CA ILE A 60 -6.52 12.59 -7.17
C ILE A 60 -7.70 12.76 -8.12
N THR A 61 -7.93 11.78 -8.98
CA THR A 61 -9.07 11.78 -9.91
C THR A 61 -10.06 10.67 -9.57
N ARG A 62 -11.33 10.92 -9.87
CA ARG A 62 -12.41 9.96 -9.64
C ARG A 62 -12.17 8.63 -10.34
N ASN A 63 -11.82 8.65 -11.61
CA ASN A 63 -11.68 7.44 -12.40
C ASN A 63 -10.59 6.50 -11.85
N THR A 64 -9.40 7.02 -11.59
CA THR A 64 -8.28 6.24 -11.02
C THR A 64 -8.64 5.71 -9.63
N THR A 65 -9.24 6.55 -8.78
CA THR A 65 -9.64 6.18 -7.43
C THR A 65 -10.72 5.09 -7.43
N MET A 66 -11.74 5.20 -8.29
CA MET A 66 -12.78 4.17 -8.41
C MET A 66 -12.21 2.82 -8.83
N ARG A 67 -11.28 2.80 -9.81
CA ARG A 67 -10.62 1.56 -10.23
C ARG A 67 -9.85 0.90 -9.07
N LEU A 68 -9.11 1.71 -8.30
CA LEU A 68 -8.34 1.22 -7.16
C LEU A 68 -9.25 0.67 -6.05
N HIS A 69 -10.29 1.40 -5.67
CA HIS A 69 -11.21 0.97 -4.62
C HIS A 69 -12.00 -0.29 -5.03
N ASN A 70 -12.52 -0.35 -6.26
CA ASN A 70 -13.17 -1.56 -6.77
C ASN A 70 -12.22 -2.77 -6.73
N PHE A 71 -10.95 -2.57 -7.07
CA PHE A 71 -9.95 -3.63 -6.96
C PHE A 71 -9.76 -4.07 -5.50
N ALA A 72 -9.72 -3.12 -4.56
CA ALA A 72 -9.57 -3.39 -3.13
C ALA A 72 -10.72 -4.24 -2.58
N PHE A 73 -11.96 -3.87 -2.88
CA PHE A 73 -13.13 -4.61 -2.41
C PHE A 73 -13.21 -6.01 -3.04
N LYS A 74 -12.98 -6.15 -4.35
CA LYS A 74 -12.93 -7.47 -5.02
C LYS A 74 -11.81 -8.36 -4.47
N LEU A 75 -10.67 -7.78 -4.10
CA LEU A 75 -9.60 -8.53 -3.46
C LEU A 75 -10.01 -8.98 -2.06
N ALA A 76 -10.66 -8.12 -1.27
CA ALA A 76 -11.15 -8.48 0.05
C ALA A 76 -12.21 -9.59 0.00
N GLU A 77 -13.10 -9.60 -0.99
CA GLU A 77 -14.04 -10.71 -1.22
C GLU A 77 -13.30 -12.04 -1.46
N LYS A 78 -12.32 -12.04 -2.36
CA LYS A 78 -11.51 -13.24 -2.63
C LYS A 78 -10.73 -13.69 -1.39
N ARG A 79 -10.23 -12.76 -0.60
CA ARG A 79 -9.53 -13.06 0.65
C ARG A 79 -10.48 -13.61 1.70
N LYS A 80 -11.70 -13.07 1.85
CA LYS A 80 -12.74 -13.57 2.74
C LYS A 80 -13.14 -15.01 2.41
N GLN A 81 -13.29 -15.34 1.13
CA GLN A 81 -13.55 -16.72 0.67
C GLN A 81 -12.43 -17.70 1.06
N LYS A 82 -11.21 -17.19 1.27
CA LYS A 82 -10.04 -17.95 1.76
C LYS A 82 -9.88 -17.90 3.29
N GLY A 83 -10.91 -17.46 4.02
CA GLY A 83 -10.90 -17.40 5.49
C GLY A 83 -10.13 -16.24 6.09
N LYS A 84 -9.86 -15.17 5.31
CA LYS A 84 -9.28 -13.92 5.84
C LYS A 84 -10.38 -13.00 6.39
N LEU A 85 -9.99 -11.87 7.00
CA LEU A 85 -10.94 -10.96 7.66
C LEU A 85 -12.05 -10.45 6.72
N GLY A 86 -11.74 -10.20 5.44
CA GLY A 86 -12.69 -9.62 4.50
C GLY A 86 -13.00 -8.17 4.84
N LYS A 87 -11.95 -7.39 5.07
CA LYS A 87 -12.02 -6.00 5.49
C LYS A 87 -11.21 -5.10 4.57
N VAL A 88 -11.74 -3.93 4.23
CA VAL A 88 -11.02 -2.88 3.50
C VAL A 88 -10.93 -1.64 4.37
N THR A 89 -9.71 -1.17 4.62
CA THR A 89 -9.45 0.09 5.32
C THR A 89 -8.93 1.13 4.34
N CYS A 90 -9.68 2.22 4.15
CA CYS A 90 -9.23 3.39 3.40
C CYS A 90 -8.31 4.23 4.28
N VAL A 91 -7.07 4.38 3.86
CA VAL A 91 -6.07 5.18 4.59
C VAL A 91 -5.87 6.52 3.87
N ASP A 92 -6.14 7.61 4.56
CA ASP A 92 -6.13 8.94 3.97
C ASP A 92 -5.76 10.06 4.98
N LYS A 93 -5.80 11.31 4.54
CA LYS A 93 -5.69 12.52 5.37
C LYS A 93 -6.83 13.50 5.03
N ALA A 94 -8.05 13.01 5.00
CA ALA A 94 -9.25 13.73 4.56
C ALA A 94 -9.59 14.95 5.43
N ASN A 95 -9.11 14.98 6.67
CA ASN A 95 -9.28 16.13 7.56
C ASN A 95 -8.38 17.33 7.20
N VAL A 96 -7.36 17.14 6.36
CA VAL A 96 -6.42 18.19 5.97
C VAL A 96 -6.52 18.50 4.47
N PHE A 97 -6.47 17.49 3.61
CA PHE A 97 -6.39 17.67 2.16
C PHE A 97 -7.74 17.42 1.48
N LYS A 98 -8.18 18.37 0.65
CA LYS A 98 -9.41 18.21 -0.16
C LYS A 98 -9.32 17.05 -1.15
N SER A 99 -8.15 16.78 -1.71
CA SER A 99 -7.89 15.62 -2.56
C SER A 99 -8.13 14.31 -1.83
N GLN A 100 -7.66 14.20 -0.58
CA GLN A 100 -7.87 13.04 0.27
C GLN A 100 -9.33 12.90 0.72
N ALA A 101 -10.03 14.02 0.93
CA ALA A 101 -11.48 14.00 1.20
C ALA A 101 -12.27 13.45 -0.01
N LEU A 102 -11.85 13.75 -1.24
CA LEU A 102 -12.41 13.15 -2.46
C LEU A 102 -12.11 11.64 -2.51
N PHE A 103 -10.90 11.22 -2.19
CA PHE A 103 -10.51 9.81 -2.14
C PHE A 103 -11.41 9.01 -1.18
N ARG A 104 -11.60 9.50 0.06
CA ARG A 104 -12.50 8.91 1.06
C ARG A 104 -13.97 8.93 0.61
N LYS A 105 -14.42 10.04 -0.02
CA LYS A 105 -15.79 10.14 -0.51
C LYS A 105 -16.08 9.02 -1.51
N ILE A 106 -15.20 8.80 -2.49
CA ILE A 106 -15.35 7.76 -3.49
C ILE A 106 -15.31 6.35 -2.84
N PHE A 107 -14.47 6.14 -1.83
CA PHE A 107 -14.47 4.91 -1.05
C PHE A 107 -15.85 4.63 -0.43
N ASN A 108 -16.45 5.65 0.19
CA ASN A 108 -17.76 5.52 0.81
C ASN A 108 -18.90 5.30 -0.20
N GLU A 109 -18.75 5.79 -1.43
CA GLU A 109 -19.71 5.51 -2.52
C GLU A 109 -19.62 4.04 -2.97
N ILE A 110 -18.41 3.48 -3.07
CA ILE A 110 -18.18 2.12 -3.58
C ILE A 110 -18.49 1.05 -2.54
N LYS A 111 -18.25 1.30 -1.24
CA LYS A 111 -18.49 0.29 -0.19
C LYS A 111 -19.91 -0.26 -0.18
N ASP A 112 -20.89 0.56 -0.61
CA ASP A 112 -22.30 0.17 -0.60
C ASP A 112 -22.60 -0.92 -1.65
N ASP A 113 -21.74 -1.08 -2.66
CA ASP A 113 -21.82 -2.18 -3.64
C ASP A 113 -21.27 -3.52 -3.07
N PHE A 114 -20.62 -3.49 -1.90
CA PHE A 114 -19.98 -4.64 -1.27
C PHE A 114 -20.47 -4.90 0.17
N PRO A 115 -21.76 -5.17 0.38
CA PRO A 115 -22.37 -5.23 1.73
C PRO A 115 -21.81 -6.34 2.62
N ASN A 116 -21.13 -7.32 2.05
CA ASN A 116 -20.52 -8.43 2.79
C ASN A 116 -19.06 -8.16 3.22
N ILE A 117 -18.50 -7.01 2.86
CA ILE A 117 -17.12 -6.64 3.21
C ILE A 117 -17.15 -5.54 4.27
N GLU A 118 -16.43 -5.76 5.36
CA GLU A 118 -16.22 -4.70 6.36
C GLU A 118 -15.42 -3.56 5.75
N ALA A 119 -15.88 -2.32 5.94
CA ALA A 119 -15.24 -1.14 5.38
C ALA A 119 -15.06 -0.07 6.45
N ASP A 120 -13.84 0.38 6.68
CA ASP A 120 -13.53 1.48 7.59
C ASP A 120 -12.55 2.50 6.98
N THR A 121 -12.31 3.57 7.71
CA THR A 121 -11.37 4.61 7.30
C THR A 121 -10.43 4.95 8.45
N CYS A 122 -9.17 5.22 8.13
CA CYS A 122 -8.17 5.61 9.12
C CYS A 122 -7.30 6.75 8.58
N TYR A 123 -6.93 7.71 9.41
CA TYR A 123 -5.93 8.70 9.02
C TYR A 123 -4.55 8.06 8.96
N VAL A 124 -3.73 8.49 8.02
CA VAL A 124 -2.43 7.89 7.72
C VAL A 124 -1.48 7.88 8.91
N ASP A 125 -1.48 8.94 9.70
CA ASP A 125 -0.68 9.03 10.93
C ASP A 125 -1.14 8.06 12.01
N ALA A 126 -2.45 7.91 12.19
CA ALA A 126 -3.03 6.90 13.08
C ALA A 126 -2.76 5.48 12.56
N MET A 127 -2.81 5.25 11.23
CA MET A 127 -2.48 3.97 10.63
C MET A 127 -1.02 3.58 10.85
N ALA A 128 -0.08 4.52 10.73
CA ALA A 128 1.32 4.26 11.04
C ALA A 128 1.51 3.75 12.48
N LEU A 129 0.82 4.38 13.44
CA LEU A 129 0.80 3.93 14.84
C LEU A 129 0.16 2.53 14.97
N ASN A 130 -0.97 2.31 14.32
CA ASN A 130 -1.71 1.04 14.42
C ASN A 130 -0.94 -0.14 13.83
N LEU A 131 -0.17 0.08 12.76
CA LEU A 131 0.70 -0.95 12.18
C LEU A 131 1.80 -1.40 13.15
N ILE A 132 2.25 -0.53 14.06
CA ILE A 132 3.18 -0.92 15.13
C ILE A 132 2.47 -1.64 16.26
N ARG A 133 1.22 -1.26 16.59
CA ARG A 133 0.49 -1.76 17.77
C ARG A 133 -0.28 -3.05 17.51
N GLN A 134 -0.98 -3.14 16.39
CA GLN A 134 -1.94 -4.22 16.11
C GLN A 134 -2.13 -4.45 14.60
N PRO A 135 -1.04 -4.75 13.84
CA PRO A 135 -1.13 -4.90 12.38
C PRO A 135 -2.04 -6.06 11.96
N TRP A 136 -2.24 -7.06 12.80
CA TRP A 136 -3.10 -8.23 12.53
C TRP A 136 -4.61 -7.93 12.46
N GLU A 137 -5.04 -6.72 12.81
CA GLU A 137 -6.44 -6.26 12.71
C GLU A 137 -6.79 -5.73 11.31
N TYR A 138 -5.83 -5.74 10.38
CA TYR A 138 -6.01 -5.25 9.01
C TYR A 138 -5.91 -6.38 7.99
N ASP A 139 -6.62 -6.21 6.86
CA ASP A 139 -6.64 -7.18 5.77
C ASP A 139 -6.23 -6.53 4.44
N VAL A 140 -7.08 -5.68 3.85
CA VAL A 140 -6.74 -4.89 2.67
C VAL A 140 -6.73 -3.42 3.05
N MET A 141 -5.62 -2.75 2.86
CA MET A 141 -5.49 -1.31 3.06
C MET A 141 -5.34 -0.62 1.71
N VAL A 142 -6.15 0.40 1.44
CA VAL A 142 -6.11 1.15 0.19
C VAL A 142 -5.79 2.60 0.44
N MET A 143 -4.85 3.16 -0.34
CA MET A 143 -4.35 4.52 -0.14
C MET A 143 -3.72 5.12 -1.40
N GLU A 144 -3.53 6.44 -1.35
CA GLU A 144 -2.85 7.15 -2.42
C GLU A 144 -1.34 6.84 -2.44
N ASN A 145 -0.66 7.36 -3.44
CA ASN A 145 0.68 6.99 -3.84
C ASN A 145 1.73 7.13 -2.72
N ILE A 146 1.92 8.33 -2.14
CA ILE A 146 2.98 8.53 -1.13
C ILE A 146 2.68 7.81 0.18
N PHE A 147 1.42 7.74 0.59
CA PHE A 147 1.04 7.01 1.80
C PHE A 147 1.27 5.50 1.62
N GLY A 148 0.93 4.98 0.44
CA GLY A 148 1.17 3.57 0.10
C GLY A 148 2.66 3.23 0.02
N ASP A 149 3.48 4.15 -0.45
CA ASP A 149 4.93 3.99 -0.49
C ASP A 149 5.50 3.84 0.92
N ILE A 150 5.20 4.80 1.79
CA ILE A 150 5.73 4.83 3.16
C ILE A 150 5.21 3.66 4.00
N LEU A 151 3.89 3.42 3.98
CA LEU A 151 3.30 2.40 4.85
C LEU A 151 3.58 0.97 4.39
N SER A 152 3.79 0.73 3.10
CA SER A 152 4.19 -0.60 2.64
C SER A 152 5.62 -0.95 3.03
N ASP A 153 6.52 0.02 3.04
CA ASP A 153 7.91 -0.17 3.50
C ASP A 153 7.97 -0.38 5.02
N LEU A 154 7.15 0.37 5.78
CA LEU A 154 6.94 0.11 7.20
C LEU A 154 6.45 -1.33 7.41
N GLY A 155 5.43 -1.75 6.66
CA GLY A 155 4.90 -3.12 6.71
C GLY A 155 5.95 -4.18 6.39
N GLY A 156 6.75 -3.97 5.33
CA GLY A 156 7.87 -4.82 4.99
C GLY A 156 8.89 -4.95 6.14
N GLY A 157 9.16 -3.83 6.82
CA GLY A 157 10.02 -3.80 8.01
C GLY A 157 9.50 -4.67 9.15
N LEU A 158 8.18 -4.74 9.35
CA LEU A 158 7.56 -5.55 10.41
C LEU A 158 7.72 -7.06 10.19
N VAL A 159 7.74 -7.51 8.93
CA VAL A 159 7.69 -8.95 8.59
C VAL A 159 9.01 -9.54 8.10
N GLY A 160 10.12 -8.87 8.32
CA GLY A 160 11.44 -9.41 8.01
C GLY A 160 12.32 -8.51 7.13
N GLY A 161 11.82 -7.34 6.75
CA GLY A 161 12.56 -6.34 5.96
C GLY A 161 12.31 -6.41 4.46
N MET A 162 12.97 -5.52 3.72
CA MET A 162 12.76 -5.35 2.28
C MET A 162 13.05 -6.59 1.43
N GLY A 163 13.91 -7.50 1.91
CA GLY A 163 14.16 -8.78 1.26
C GLY A 163 12.98 -9.76 1.27
N MET A 164 11.87 -9.39 1.97
CA MET A 164 10.61 -10.14 1.99
C MET A 164 9.48 -9.38 1.28
N ALA A 165 9.70 -8.13 0.88
CA ALA A 165 8.68 -7.24 0.34
C ALA A 165 8.48 -7.49 -1.18
N SER A 166 7.47 -8.29 -1.49
CA SER A 166 7.03 -8.52 -2.88
C SER A 166 6.11 -7.39 -3.36
N CYS A 167 6.03 -7.23 -4.68
CA CYS A 167 5.18 -6.24 -5.32
C CYS A 167 4.64 -6.75 -6.66
N GLY A 168 3.37 -6.45 -6.93
CA GLY A 168 2.76 -6.63 -8.24
C GLY A 168 2.07 -5.34 -8.68
N GLU A 169 2.42 -4.82 -9.84
CA GLU A 169 1.73 -3.69 -10.45
C GLU A 169 0.72 -4.22 -11.46
N ILE A 170 -0.55 -4.14 -11.10
CA ILE A 170 -1.65 -4.77 -11.84
C ILE A 170 -2.39 -3.72 -12.65
N GLY A 171 -2.29 -3.82 -13.97
CA GLY A 171 -3.12 -3.09 -14.94
C GLY A 171 -4.33 -3.90 -15.39
N ASP A 172 -5.05 -3.38 -16.39
CA ASP A 172 -6.24 -4.07 -16.90
C ASP A 172 -5.87 -5.29 -17.79
N ASN A 173 -4.76 -5.20 -18.52
CA ASN A 173 -4.33 -6.23 -19.48
C ASN A 173 -2.94 -6.81 -19.18
N HIS A 174 -2.16 -6.16 -18.32
CA HIS A 174 -0.78 -6.55 -18.04
C HIS A 174 -0.48 -6.42 -16.54
N GLY A 175 0.50 -7.21 -16.07
CA GLY A 175 1.05 -7.11 -14.73
C GLY A 175 2.58 -7.05 -14.79
N LEU A 176 3.18 -6.26 -13.91
CA LEU A 176 4.60 -6.23 -13.65
C LEU A 176 4.84 -6.73 -12.23
N PHE A 177 5.68 -7.75 -12.09
CA PHE A 177 5.98 -8.38 -10.81
C PHE A 177 7.45 -8.16 -10.49
N GLN A 178 7.70 -7.47 -9.39
CA GLN A 178 9.06 -7.11 -8.95
C GLN A 178 9.12 -7.02 -7.43
N PRO A 179 10.31 -7.12 -6.80
CA PRO A 179 10.43 -6.78 -5.39
C PRO A 179 10.21 -5.28 -5.18
N ALA A 180 9.75 -4.91 -3.99
CA ALA A 180 9.54 -3.50 -3.65
C ALA A 180 10.85 -2.73 -3.41
N HIS A 181 11.94 -3.44 -3.10
CA HIS A 181 13.25 -2.83 -2.81
C HIS A 181 13.97 -2.30 -4.06
N GLY A 182 14.88 -1.34 -3.84
CA GLY A 182 15.79 -0.82 -4.87
C GLY A 182 16.97 -1.76 -5.16
N SER A 183 17.97 -1.23 -5.90
CA SER A 183 19.14 -1.99 -6.38
C SER A 183 20.21 -2.30 -5.34
N ALA A 184 20.21 -1.63 -4.18
CA ALA A 184 21.14 -1.83 -3.06
C ALA A 184 22.63 -1.94 -3.51
N PRO A 185 23.20 -0.89 -4.13
CA PRO A 185 24.54 -0.93 -4.72
C PRO A 185 25.64 -1.19 -3.68
N ASP A 186 25.38 -0.89 -2.43
CA ASP A 186 26.29 -1.11 -1.29
C ASP A 186 26.58 -2.60 -0.99
N ILE A 187 25.69 -3.50 -1.40
CA ILE A 187 25.85 -4.95 -1.24
C ILE A 187 26.10 -5.71 -2.55
N MET A 188 26.20 -4.98 -3.67
CA MET A 188 26.45 -5.59 -4.98
C MET A 188 27.74 -6.45 -4.97
N GLY A 189 27.69 -7.67 -5.50
CA GLY A 189 28.81 -8.61 -5.55
C GLY A 189 29.21 -9.26 -4.22
N LYS A 190 28.53 -8.95 -3.11
CA LYS A 190 28.87 -9.47 -1.77
C LYS A 190 28.11 -10.74 -1.38
N ASN A 191 27.25 -11.27 -2.21
CA ASN A 191 26.38 -12.43 -1.97
C ASN A 191 25.53 -12.28 -0.67
N LYS A 192 25.03 -11.05 -0.39
CA LYS A 192 24.24 -10.71 0.80
C LYS A 192 22.76 -10.48 0.51
N ALA A 193 22.38 -10.34 -0.76
CA ALA A 193 21.00 -10.07 -1.14
C ALA A 193 20.09 -11.26 -0.81
N ASN A 194 18.94 -10.96 -0.19
CA ASN A 194 17.90 -11.96 0.04
C ASN A 194 17.00 -12.05 -1.21
N PRO A 195 16.91 -13.21 -1.90
CA PRO A 195 16.13 -13.34 -3.15
C PRO A 195 14.62 -13.56 -2.90
N LEU A 196 14.19 -13.72 -1.65
CA LEU A 196 12.81 -14.11 -1.34
C LEU A 196 11.78 -13.09 -1.84
N ALA A 197 12.05 -11.80 -1.77
CA ALA A 197 11.14 -10.78 -2.30
C ALA A 197 10.85 -10.99 -3.80
N THR A 198 11.88 -11.29 -4.61
CA THR A 198 11.72 -11.58 -6.03
C THR A 198 10.94 -12.87 -6.29
N ILE A 199 11.25 -13.94 -5.54
CA ILE A 199 10.55 -15.22 -5.64
C ILE A 199 9.07 -15.06 -5.26
N LEU A 200 8.78 -14.34 -4.18
CA LEU A 200 7.41 -14.05 -3.74
C LEU A 200 6.65 -13.16 -4.72
N SER A 201 7.34 -12.30 -5.47
CA SER A 201 6.69 -11.47 -6.50
C SER A 201 6.27 -12.29 -7.71
N GLY A 202 6.93 -13.42 -7.98
CA GLY A 202 6.61 -14.32 -9.09
C GLY A 202 5.66 -15.47 -8.74
N SER A 203 5.24 -15.59 -7.49
CA SER A 203 4.36 -16.66 -7.00
C SER A 203 2.90 -16.21 -6.90
#